data_4a1161733257d931d0309a16cb28b07a
#
_entry.id   4a1161733257d931d0309a16cb28b07a
#
_cell.length_a   1.000
_cell.length_b   1.000
_cell.length_c   1.000
_cell.angle_alpha   90.00
_cell.angle_beta   90.00
_cell.angle_gamma   90.00
#
_symmetry.space_group_name_H-M   'P 1'
#
loop_
_entity.id
_entity.type
_entity.pdbx_description
1 polymer ?
#
loop_
_entity_poly.entity_id
_entity_poly.type
_entity_poly.pdbx_seq_one_letter_code
_entity_poly.pdbx_strand_id
1 'polypeptide(L)'
;VDGYPVIICSPQNMHAQKYEFHNGHNSIYIIGDAEKEISDFAWEKKRNLDYGLDFYAPQTTELPDGRRIMVAWMKSWDARVMTKGQKWQGMMTLPRELKIKDGKIWQSPVRELEKYKKNPII
;
A
#
# COMPACT_ATOMS: atom_id res chain seq x y z
N VAL A 1 -1.20 -2.41 12.95
CA VAL A 1 -1.43 -3.71 12.30
C VAL A 1 -0.93 -4.80 13.23
N ASP A 2 -1.76 -5.78 13.59
CA ASP A 2 -1.39 -6.92 14.46
C ASP A 2 -0.65 -6.51 15.75
N GLY A 3 -1.09 -5.42 16.39
CA GLY A 3 -0.47 -4.88 17.60
C GLY A 3 0.80 -4.04 17.39
N TYR A 4 1.31 -3.96 16.18
CA TYR A 4 2.47 -3.14 15.87
C TYR A 4 2.06 -1.75 15.35
N PRO A 5 2.69 -0.67 15.82
CA PRO A 5 2.54 0.64 15.21
C PRO A 5 3.20 0.63 13.82
N VAL A 6 2.51 1.19 12.85
CA VAL A 6 2.99 1.25 11.46
C VAL A 6 2.76 2.65 10.91
N ILE A 7 3.81 3.25 10.39
CA ILE A 7 3.69 4.44 9.57
C ILE A 7 3.52 4.01 8.11
N ILE A 8 2.48 4.51 7.46
CA ILE A 8 2.29 4.40 6.02
C ILE A 8 2.24 5.82 5.47
N CYS A 9 3.07 6.12 4.50
CA CYS A 9 3.10 7.45 3.89
C CYS A 9 3.49 7.40 2.42
N SER A 10 3.24 8.49 1.72
CA SER A 10 3.52 8.63 0.30
C SER A 10 4.48 9.78 0.06
N PRO A 11 5.79 9.56 0.28
CA PRO A 11 6.80 10.59 0.06
C PRO A 11 6.93 10.91 -1.43
N GLN A 12 7.27 12.17 -1.71
CA GLN A 12 7.49 12.69 -3.06
C GLN A 12 8.99 12.85 -3.34
N ASN A 13 9.34 12.82 -4.60
CA ASN A 13 10.72 13.04 -5.08
C ASN A 13 11.75 12.12 -4.43
N MET A 14 11.38 10.86 -4.20
CA MET A 14 12.34 9.86 -3.73
C MET A 14 13.30 9.47 -4.85
N HIS A 15 14.55 9.23 -4.48
CA HIS A 15 15.54 8.66 -5.38
C HIS A 15 15.54 7.13 -5.27
N ALA A 16 15.59 6.46 -6.43
CA ALA A 16 15.70 5.02 -6.51
C ALA A 16 16.95 4.51 -5.78
N GLN A 17 16.81 3.40 -5.05
CA GLN A 17 17.90 2.73 -4.35
C GLN A 17 17.92 1.25 -4.77
N LYS A 18 18.82 0.89 -5.68
CA LYS A 18 18.86 -0.46 -6.29
C LYS A 18 17.49 -0.82 -6.92
N TYR A 19 16.75 -1.75 -6.33
CA TYR A 19 15.44 -2.20 -6.80
C TYR A 19 14.26 -1.59 -6.02
N GLU A 20 14.54 -0.63 -5.13
CA GLU A 20 13.56 0.03 -4.28
C GLU A 20 13.31 1.47 -4.73
N PHE A 21 12.12 1.97 -4.48
CA PHE A 21 11.73 3.38 -4.63
C PHE A 21 11.88 3.93 -6.04
N HIS A 22 11.55 3.13 -7.07
CA HIS A 22 11.71 3.53 -8.47
C HIS A 22 10.72 4.59 -8.95
N ASN A 23 9.61 4.76 -8.25
CA ASN A 23 8.67 5.83 -8.55
C ASN A 23 9.10 7.09 -7.79
N GLY A 24 9.18 8.24 -8.44
CA GLY A 24 9.46 9.51 -7.75
C GLY A 24 8.45 9.79 -6.63
N HIS A 25 7.21 9.35 -6.80
CA HIS A 25 6.13 9.38 -5.81
C HIS A 25 5.82 7.96 -5.35
N ASN A 26 6.43 7.54 -4.27
CA ASN A 26 6.29 6.18 -3.72
C ASN A 26 5.22 6.11 -2.65
N SER A 27 4.82 4.89 -2.30
CA SER A 27 4.13 4.57 -1.06
C SER A 27 4.97 3.61 -0.27
N ILE A 28 5.29 3.98 0.95
CA ILE A 28 6.21 3.24 1.81
C ILE A 28 5.57 2.94 3.16
N TYR A 29 6.17 2.02 3.88
CA TYR A 29 5.85 1.75 5.28
C TYR A 29 7.09 1.59 6.15
N ILE A 30 6.91 1.84 7.44
CA ILE A 30 7.87 1.55 8.50
C ILE A 30 7.11 0.87 9.61
N ILE A 31 7.58 -0.29 10.06
CA ILE A 31 7.06 -0.96 11.24
C ILE A 31 7.87 -0.48 12.43
N GLY A 32 7.18 0.07 13.41
CA GLY A 32 7.76 0.53 14.65
C GLY A 32 7.74 -0.53 15.74
N ASP A 33 8.31 -0.15 16.86
CA ASP A 33 8.24 -0.90 18.11
C ASP A 33 7.08 -0.36 18.93
N ALA A 34 6.24 -1.22 19.50
CA ALA A 34 5.08 -0.82 20.28
C ALA A 34 5.45 -0.02 21.55
N GLU A 35 6.69 -0.15 22.02
CA GLU A 35 7.19 0.54 23.21
C GLU A 35 7.88 1.88 22.91
N LYS A 36 7.96 2.27 21.63
CA LYS A 36 8.65 3.48 21.19
C LYS A 36 7.70 4.54 20.68
N GLU A 37 8.12 5.80 20.84
CA GLU A 37 7.44 6.93 20.23
C GLU A 37 7.56 6.92 18.69
N ILE A 38 6.62 7.56 18.02
CA ILE A 38 6.65 7.68 16.54
C ILE A 38 7.93 8.36 16.05
N SER A 39 8.46 9.32 16.84
CA SER A 39 9.73 10.00 16.56
C SER A 39 10.94 9.06 16.46
N ASP A 40 10.86 7.91 17.11
CA ASP A 40 11.96 6.95 17.19
C ASP A 40 11.89 5.88 16.10
N PHE A 41 10.97 6.03 15.15
CA PHE A 41 10.89 5.12 14.01
C PHE A 41 12.11 5.26 13.11
N ALA A 42 12.75 4.13 12.87
CA ALA A 42 13.96 4.06 12.08
C ALA A 42 13.67 4.25 10.58
N TRP A 43 13.85 5.47 10.07
CA TRP A 43 13.57 5.83 8.68
C TRP A 43 14.34 4.97 7.66
N GLU A 44 15.52 4.50 8.02
CA GLU A 44 16.33 3.61 7.19
C GLU A 44 15.70 2.22 6.98
N LYS A 45 14.76 1.83 7.85
CA LYS A 45 13.99 0.57 7.75
C LYS A 45 12.75 0.68 6.85
N LYS A 46 12.56 1.83 6.19
CA LYS A 46 11.44 2.00 5.26
C LYS A 46 11.48 0.95 4.15
N ARG A 47 10.29 0.52 3.71
CA ARG A 47 10.11 -0.46 2.64
C ARG A 47 9.02 0.01 1.69
N ASN A 48 9.07 -0.42 0.44
CA ASN A 48 7.96 -0.22 -0.47
C ASN A 48 6.72 -0.94 0.04
N LEU A 49 5.59 -0.24 -0.01
CA LEU A 49 4.28 -0.82 0.29
C LEU A 49 3.74 -1.58 -0.92
N ASP A 50 4.07 -1.12 -2.13
CA ASP A 50 3.72 -1.75 -3.40
C ASP A 50 4.83 -1.48 -4.41
N TYR A 51 5.04 -2.38 -5.36
CA TYR A 51 6.05 -2.28 -6.42
C TYR A 51 5.46 -1.88 -7.78
N GLY A 52 4.15 -1.65 -7.86
CA GLY A 52 3.49 -1.15 -9.05
C GLY A 52 3.82 0.32 -9.32
N LEU A 53 3.80 0.71 -10.59
CA LEU A 53 4.04 2.11 -10.99
C LEU A 53 2.92 3.04 -10.51
N ASP A 54 1.70 2.54 -10.47
CA ASP A 54 0.50 3.29 -10.13
C ASP A 54 -0.09 2.81 -8.80
N PHE A 55 0.57 3.18 -7.71
CA PHE A 55 0.09 2.93 -6.36
C PHE A 55 0.47 4.11 -5.46
N TYR A 56 -0.51 4.91 -5.05
CA TYR A 56 -0.26 6.14 -4.30
C TYR A 56 -1.34 6.45 -3.26
N ALA A 57 -0.95 7.21 -2.24
CA ALA A 57 -1.83 7.72 -1.17
C ALA A 57 -2.71 6.63 -0.51
N PRO A 58 -2.14 5.50 -0.06
CA PRO A 58 -2.90 4.46 0.61
C PRO A 58 -3.58 4.98 1.87
N GLN A 59 -4.82 4.55 2.08
CA GLN A 59 -5.58 4.81 3.29
C GLN A 59 -5.96 3.50 3.94
N THR A 60 -5.96 3.47 5.27
CA THR A 60 -6.31 2.26 6.02
C THR A 60 -7.41 2.51 7.04
N THR A 61 -8.23 1.51 7.27
CA THR A 61 -9.23 1.50 8.35
C THR A 61 -9.22 0.17 9.07
N GLU A 62 -9.58 0.18 10.33
CA GLU A 62 -9.82 -1.03 11.11
C GLU A 62 -11.30 -1.38 11.07
N LEU A 63 -11.57 -2.64 10.79
CA LEU A 63 -12.93 -3.17 10.82
C LEU A 63 -13.31 -3.62 12.24
N PRO A 64 -14.62 -3.76 12.53
CA PRO A 64 -15.07 -4.24 13.84
C PRO A 64 -14.55 -5.63 14.24
N ASP A 65 -14.14 -6.44 13.27
CA ASP A 65 -13.54 -7.75 13.48
C ASP A 65 -12.01 -7.72 13.68
N GLY A 66 -11.42 -6.52 13.83
CA GLY A 66 -10.00 -6.30 14.09
C GLY A 66 -9.09 -6.34 12.86
N ARG A 67 -9.62 -6.60 11.67
CA ARG A 67 -8.84 -6.56 10.44
C ARG A 67 -8.49 -5.14 10.04
N ARG A 68 -7.28 -4.91 9.58
CA ARG A 68 -6.86 -3.65 8.98
C ARG A 68 -6.96 -3.75 7.46
N ILE A 69 -7.79 -2.92 6.86
CA ILE A 69 -8.03 -2.90 5.43
C ILE A 69 -7.41 -1.66 4.82
N MET A 70 -6.83 -1.81 3.65
CA MET A 70 -6.20 -0.75 2.88
C MET A 70 -6.80 -0.64 1.48
N VAL A 71 -6.97 0.59 1.03
CA VAL A 71 -7.20 0.94 -0.38
C VAL A 71 -6.20 2.02 -0.78
N ALA A 72 -5.82 2.06 -2.05
CA ALA A 72 -4.92 3.07 -2.59
C ALA A 72 -5.39 3.54 -3.96
N TRP A 73 -4.88 4.68 -4.39
CA TRP A 73 -5.14 5.20 -5.71
C TRP A 73 -4.21 4.51 -6.72
N MET A 74 -4.81 3.87 -7.73
CA MET A 74 -4.09 3.24 -8.85
C MET A 74 -3.76 4.28 -9.91
N LYS A 75 -2.96 5.24 -9.51
CA LYS A 75 -2.33 6.23 -10.36
C LYS A 75 -1.18 6.87 -9.59
N SER A 76 -0.16 7.33 -10.29
CA SER A 76 0.89 8.19 -9.77
C SER A 76 0.74 9.60 -10.35
N TRP A 77 1.22 10.61 -9.65
CA TRP A 77 1.30 11.97 -10.17
C TRP A 77 2.14 12.07 -11.45
N ASP A 78 3.12 11.19 -11.61
CA ASP A 78 4.00 11.12 -12.78
C ASP A 78 3.36 10.37 -13.96
N ALA A 79 2.29 9.62 -13.74
CA ALA A 79 1.62 8.87 -14.77
C ALA A 79 0.81 9.80 -15.67
N ARG A 80 1.29 10.02 -16.88
CA ARG A 80 0.67 10.89 -17.90
C ARG A 80 -0.26 10.16 -18.86
N VAL A 81 -0.53 8.89 -18.61
CA VAL A 81 -1.40 8.10 -19.47
C VAL A 81 -2.83 8.59 -19.33
N MET A 82 -3.30 9.23 -20.39
CA MET A 82 -4.70 9.60 -20.56
C MET A 82 -5.32 8.74 -21.64
N THR A 83 -6.29 7.93 -21.28
CA THR A 83 -7.03 7.12 -22.26
C THR A 83 -8.01 8.01 -23.01
N LYS A 84 -7.83 8.11 -24.33
CA LYS A 84 -8.67 8.92 -25.21
C LYS A 84 -10.13 8.46 -25.11
N GLY A 85 -11.03 9.38 -24.84
CA GLY A 85 -12.48 9.12 -24.77
C GLY A 85 -13.01 8.69 -23.39
N GLN A 86 -12.17 8.49 -22.38
CA GLN A 86 -12.64 8.23 -21.01
C GLN A 86 -13.05 9.54 -20.32
N LYS A 87 -14.15 9.46 -19.55
CA LYS A 87 -14.67 10.59 -18.75
C LYS A 87 -14.14 10.60 -17.31
N TRP A 88 -13.34 9.61 -16.94
CA TRP A 88 -12.73 9.45 -15.61
C TRP A 88 -11.26 9.08 -15.73
N GLN A 89 -10.50 9.28 -14.67
CA GLN A 89 -9.07 9.03 -14.65
C GLN A 89 -8.63 8.42 -13.31
N GLY A 90 -7.85 7.35 -13.42
CA GLY A 90 -7.42 6.58 -12.26
C GLY A 90 -8.54 5.68 -11.72
N MET A 91 -8.19 4.81 -10.80
CA MET A 91 -9.10 3.94 -10.06
C MET A 91 -8.52 3.64 -8.68
N MET A 92 -9.34 3.08 -7.81
CA MET A 92 -8.86 2.58 -6.53
C MET A 92 -8.43 1.11 -6.67
N THR A 93 -7.49 0.68 -5.84
CA THR A 93 -7.16 -0.75 -5.72
C THR A 93 -8.36 -1.54 -5.21
N LEU A 94 -8.36 -2.85 -5.44
CA LEU A 94 -9.17 -3.73 -4.61
C LEU A 94 -8.77 -3.55 -3.14
N PRO A 95 -9.72 -3.63 -2.20
CA PRO A 95 -9.39 -3.60 -0.78
C PRO A 95 -8.47 -4.76 -0.41
N ARG A 96 -7.43 -4.46 0.36
CA ARG A 96 -6.41 -5.42 0.82
C ARG A 96 -6.42 -5.51 2.33
N GLU A 97 -6.44 -6.72 2.85
CA GLU A 97 -6.21 -6.99 4.26
C GLU A 97 -4.70 -6.95 4.54
N LEU A 98 -4.32 -6.23 5.59
CA LEU A 98 -2.93 -6.09 6.02
C LEU A 98 -2.65 -6.99 7.22
N LYS A 99 -1.50 -7.68 7.18
CA LYS A 99 -0.95 -8.45 8.30
C LYS A 99 0.55 -8.21 8.40
N ILE A 100 1.09 -8.39 9.60
CA ILE A 100 2.53 -8.41 9.79
C ILE A 100 3.00 -9.86 9.93
N LYS A 101 3.95 -10.22 9.08
CA LYS A 101 4.61 -11.51 9.12
C LYS A 101 6.09 -11.35 8.82
N ASP A 102 6.94 -11.95 9.66
CA ASP A 102 8.40 -11.90 9.51
C ASP A 102 8.95 -10.45 9.39
N GLY A 103 8.38 -9.51 10.18
CA GLY A 103 8.77 -8.11 10.16
C GLY A 103 8.43 -7.37 8.86
N LYS A 104 7.46 -7.85 8.09
CA LYS A 104 6.99 -7.25 6.85
C LYS A 104 5.47 -7.14 6.82
N ILE A 105 4.96 -6.15 6.11
CA ILE A 105 3.53 -6.10 5.77
C ILE A 105 3.26 -7.12 4.67
N TRP A 106 2.35 -8.03 4.96
CA TRP A 106 1.71 -8.92 3.99
C TRP A 106 0.36 -8.36 3.60
N GLN A 107 0.03 -8.49 2.33
CA GLN A 107 -1.20 -7.97 1.75
C GLN A 107 -1.92 -9.09 1.01
N SER A 108 -3.21 -9.21 1.25
CA SER A 108 -4.08 -10.12 0.51
C SER A 108 -5.38 -9.42 0.14
N PRO A 109 -6.00 -9.74 -1.00
CA PRO A 109 -7.35 -9.27 -1.26
C PRO A 109 -8.27 -9.64 -0.10
N VAL A 110 -9.21 -8.75 0.25
CA VAL A 110 -10.16 -9.04 1.32
C VAL A 110 -10.96 -10.31 1.01
N ARG A 111 -11.18 -11.13 2.03
CA ARG A 111 -11.88 -12.44 1.89
C ARG A 111 -13.28 -12.33 1.29
N GLU A 112 -13.94 -11.18 1.42
CA GLU A 112 -15.25 -10.92 0.83
C GLU A 112 -15.26 -10.99 -0.69
N LEU A 113 -14.09 -10.87 -1.34
CA LEU A 113 -13.96 -11.02 -2.79
C LEU A 113 -14.00 -12.49 -3.25
N GLU A 114 -13.79 -13.45 -2.34
CA GLU A 114 -13.82 -14.89 -2.69
C GLU A 114 -15.14 -15.29 -3.37
N LYS A 115 -16.26 -14.73 -2.93
CA LYS A 115 -17.58 -15.00 -3.50
C LYS A 115 -17.74 -14.57 -4.97
N TYR A 116 -16.85 -13.71 -5.47
CA TYR A 116 -16.86 -13.23 -6.84
C TYR A 116 -15.90 -14.00 -7.75
N LYS A 117 -15.10 -14.89 -7.20
CA LYS A 117 -14.25 -15.79 -7.99
C LYS A 117 -15.16 -16.73 -8.79
N LYS A 118 -15.09 -16.63 -10.11
CA LYS A 118 -15.66 -17.60 -11.04
C LYS A 118 -14.57 -18.58 -11.44
N ASN A 119 -14.97 -19.65 -12.14
CA ASN A 119 -14.05 -20.67 -12.60
C ASN A 119 -12.77 -20.07 -13.18
N PRO A 120 -11.58 -20.51 -12.73
CA PRO A 120 -10.34 -20.01 -13.28
C PRO A 120 -10.31 -20.28 -14.78
N ILE A 121 -9.95 -19.29 -15.57
CA ILE A 121 -9.59 -19.50 -16.97
C ILE A 121 -8.19 -20.12 -16.91
N ILE A 122 -8.09 -21.40 -17.23
CA ILE A 122 -6.82 -22.13 -17.35
C ILE A 122 -6.26 -21.88 -18.74
#